data_efea59a50baee2f9bab1381791cd1ebd
#
_entry.id   efea59a50baee2f9bab1381791cd1ebd
#
_cell.length_a   1.000
_cell.length_b   1.000
_cell.length_c   1.000
_cell.angle_alpha   90.00
_cell.angle_beta   90.00
_cell.angle_gamma   90.00
#
_symmetry.space_group_name_H-M   'P 1'
#
loop_
_entity.id
_entity.type
_entity.pdbx_description
1 polymer ?
#
loop_
_entity_poly.entity_id
_entity_poly.type
_entity_poly.pdbx_seq_one_letter_code
_entity_poly.pdbx_strand_id
1 'polypeptide(L)'
;MDLGLKDRVYIVTGGARGLGRATVELLVAEGARVVLSGRNRDSLEAAVADLGEGAVAQVGDNADPETADRLVTAATDLWGRLDGALISVGGPPTGTVMDTPDEVWTSSFESVFVGGLRVARAVANGIDGPGSIAFVLSSSVRAPIANLAISNGLRPGLAMAAKTLADELGPRDIRVNGLLPGRVGTERVAELDEASGDAEAARAKAIAGIPLGRYGRPEEFAAAAVFLLSPASSFVTGTMLPVDGGMLRAL
;
A
#
# COMPACT_ATOMS: atom_id res chain seq x y z
N MET A 1 20.12 9.97 -6.48
CA MET A 1 19.25 11.09 -6.03
C MET A 1 19.14 10.95 -4.53
N ASP A 2 19.39 12.00 -3.78
CA ASP A 2 19.09 12.01 -2.35
C ASP A 2 17.58 12.14 -2.17
N LEU A 3 16.96 11.19 -1.51
CA LEU A 3 15.52 11.18 -1.24
C LEU A 3 15.15 11.95 0.03
N GLY A 4 16.11 12.34 0.86
CA GLY A 4 15.91 13.09 2.09
C GLY A 4 15.15 12.30 3.17
N LEU A 5 15.35 10.98 3.24
CA LEU A 5 14.60 10.06 4.10
C LEU A 5 15.26 9.80 5.46
N LYS A 6 16.54 10.16 5.61
CA LYS A 6 17.29 9.91 6.84
C LYS A 6 16.55 10.48 8.05
N ASP A 7 16.40 9.65 9.08
CA ASP A 7 15.72 9.94 10.36
C ASP A 7 14.25 10.36 10.26
N ARG A 8 13.62 10.20 9.08
CA ARG A 8 12.17 10.35 8.92
C ARG A 8 11.44 9.09 9.38
N VAL A 9 10.20 9.26 9.85
CA VAL A 9 9.39 8.21 10.44
C VAL A 9 8.17 7.91 9.58
N TYR A 10 7.99 6.65 9.21
CA TYR A 10 6.87 6.20 8.39
C TYR A 10 6.11 5.04 9.04
N ILE A 11 4.81 4.98 8.79
CA ILE A 11 3.97 3.82 9.08
C ILE A 11 3.77 3.06 7.76
N VAL A 12 3.95 1.73 7.79
CA VAL A 12 3.65 0.87 6.63
C VAL A 12 2.69 -0.23 7.06
N THR A 13 1.41 -0.13 6.67
CA THR A 13 0.46 -1.21 6.90
C THR A 13 0.67 -2.34 5.88
N GLY A 14 0.47 -3.61 6.29
CA GLY A 14 0.81 -4.76 5.45
C GLY A 14 2.32 -4.89 5.20
N GLY A 15 3.16 -4.41 6.14
CA GLY A 15 4.61 -4.31 6.00
C GLY A 15 5.40 -5.61 6.16
N ALA A 16 4.74 -6.72 6.52
CA ALA A 16 5.45 -7.98 6.79
C ALA A 16 5.82 -8.78 5.54
N ARG A 17 5.16 -8.57 4.40
CA ARG A 17 5.37 -9.31 3.15
C ARG A 17 5.07 -8.50 1.89
N GLY A 18 5.48 -9.03 0.74
CA GLY A 18 5.16 -8.50 -0.58
C GLY A 18 5.54 -7.04 -0.78
N LEU A 19 4.64 -6.23 -1.34
CA LEU A 19 4.89 -4.83 -1.69
C LEU A 19 5.19 -3.95 -0.48
N GLY A 20 4.47 -4.17 0.64
CA GLY A 20 4.71 -3.45 1.89
C GLY A 20 6.10 -3.75 2.45
N ARG A 21 6.49 -5.03 2.49
CA ARG A 21 7.82 -5.46 2.96
C ARG A 21 8.94 -4.82 2.15
N ALA A 22 8.89 -4.92 0.82
CA ALA A 22 9.91 -4.32 -0.04
C ALA A 22 10.00 -2.80 0.16
N THR A 23 8.86 -2.13 0.41
CA THR A 23 8.87 -0.68 0.71
C THR A 23 9.52 -0.39 2.07
N VAL A 24 9.26 -1.20 3.11
CA VAL A 24 9.92 -1.06 4.41
C VAL A 24 11.43 -1.24 4.27
N GLU A 25 11.88 -2.28 3.57
CA GLU A 25 13.30 -2.55 3.33
C GLU A 25 14.00 -1.35 2.69
N LEU A 26 13.40 -0.78 1.65
CA LEU A 26 13.98 0.38 0.98
C LEU A 26 13.96 1.64 1.86
N LEU A 27 12.87 1.90 2.61
CA LEU A 27 12.82 3.02 3.56
C LEU A 27 13.91 2.92 4.62
N VAL A 28 14.10 1.74 5.20
CA VAL A 28 15.15 1.50 6.22
C VAL A 28 16.55 1.63 5.60
N ALA A 29 16.76 1.10 4.41
CA ALA A 29 18.03 1.23 3.69
C ALA A 29 18.40 2.70 3.37
N GLU A 30 17.40 3.55 3.15
CA GLU A 30 17.56 5.00 2.96
C GLU A 30 17.65 5.78 4.30
N GLY A 31 17.71 5.07 5.44
CA GLY A 31 17.89 5.65 6.78
C GLY A 31 16.61 6.14 7.45
N ALA A 32 15.44 5.78 6.95
CA ALA A 32 14.18 6.07 7.61
C ALA A 32 13.91 5.10 8.78
N ARG A 33 12.98 5.48 9.66
CA ARG A 33 12.44 4.67 10.75
C ARG A 33 11.02 4.21 10.37
N VAL A 34 10.67 2.96 10.64
CA VAL A 34 9.39 2.41 10.17
C VAL A 34 8.65 1.66 11.27
N VAL A 35 7.39 2.04 11.51
CA VAL A 35 6.41 1.19 12.19
C VAL A 35 5.73 0.34 11.13
N LEU A 36 6.01 -0.96 11.08
CA LEU A 36 5.32 -1.87 10.17
C LEU A 36 4.19 -2.59 10.88
N SER A 37 3.04 -2.74 10.21
CA SER A 37 1.91 -3.46 10.79
C SER A 37 1.38 -4.57 9.90
N GLY A 38 0.69 -5.50 10.54
CA GLY A 38 0.02 -6.64 9.93
C GLY A 38 -0.68 -7.47 10.98
N ARG A 39 -1.45 -8.47 10.55
CA ARG A 39 -2.25 -9.32 11.44
C ARG A 39 -1.47 -10.47 12.07
N ASN A 40 -0.44 -10.95 11.41
CA ASN A 40 0.35 -12.09 11.86
C ASN A 40 1.60 -11.60 12.60
N ARG A 41 1.66 -11.89 13.89
CA ARG A 41 2.76 -11.51 14.80
C ARG A 41 4.08 -12.10 14.36
N ASP A 42 4.13 -13.40 14.07
CA ASP A 42 5.38 -14.11 13.77
C ASP A 42 6.03 -13.55 12.50
N SER A 43 5.20 -13.25 11.48
CA SER A 43 5.68 -12.64 10.23
C SER A 43 6.22 -11.21 10.44
N LEU A 44 5.62 -10.46 11.36
CA LEU A 44 6.10 -9.11 11.72
C LEU A 44 7.42 -9.18 12.49
N GLU A 45 7.51 -10.08 13.47
CA GLU A 45 8.71 -10.25 14.28
C GLU A 45 9.90 -10.74 13.42
N ALA A 46 9.66 -11.68 12.51
CA ALA A 46 10.66 -12.10 11.53
C ALA A 46 11.10 -10.93 10.62
N ALA A 47 10.14 -10.11 10.18
CA ALA A 47 10.44 -8.94 9.38
C ALA A 47 11.33 -7.93 10.10
N VAL A 48 11.05 -7.64 11.37
CA VAL A 48 11.85 -6.71 12.18
C VAL A 48 13.24 -7.28 12.48
N ALA A 49 13.35 -8.58 12.74
CA ALA A 49 14.64 -9.23 12.98
C ALA A 49 15.61 -9.05 11.79
N ASP A 50 15.09 -9.11 10.56
CA ASP A 50 15.89 -8.89 9.35
C ASP A 50 16.24 -7.41 9.12
N LEU A 51 15.37 -6.47 9.54
CA LEU A 51 15.50 -5.03 9.28
C LEU A 51 16.33 -4.29 10.33
N GLY A 52 16.52 -4.89 11.51
CA GLY A 52 17.28 -4.29 12.61
C GLY A 52 16.59 -3.07 13.25
N GLU A 53 17.39 -2.19 13.85
CA GLU A 53 16.91 -1.08 14.69
C GLU A 53 16.08 0.00 13.92
N GLY A 54 16.07 -0.04 12.61
CA GLY A 54 15.29 0.91 11.77
C GLY A 54 13.79 0.62 11.72
N ALA A 55 13.33 -0.53 12.26
CA ALA A 55 11.95 -0.98 12.13
C ALA A 55 11.40 -1.54 13.44
N VAL A 56 10.12 -1.29 13.71
CA VAL A 56 9.38 -1.87 14.83
C VAL A 56 8.05 -2.44 14.35
N ALA A 57 7.62 -3.54 14.97
CA ALA A 57 6.38 -4.22 14.64
C ALA A 57 5.23 -3.77 15.55
N GLN A 58 4.08 -3.48 14.92
CA GLN A 58 2.82 -3.25 15.61
C GLN A 58 1.74 -4.17 15.04
N VAL A 59 1.30 -5.17 15.79
CA VAL A 59 0.20 -6.04 15.36
C VAL A 59 -1.08 -5.22 15.26
N GLY A 60 -1.77 -5.33 14.13
CA GLY A 60 -3.02 -4.63 13.91
C GLY A 60 -3.74 -5.08 12.64
N ASP A 61 -5.07 -4.94 12.67
CA ASP A 61 -5.94 -5.09 11.50
C ASP A 61 -6.54 -3.72 11.18
N ASN A 62 -6.50 -3.29 9.92
CA ASN A 62 -7.08 -2.02 9.51
C ASN A 62 -8.61 -1.95 9.76
N ALA A 63 -9.28 -3.10 9.86
CA ALA A 63 -10.69 -3.16 10.23
C ALA A 63 -10.95 -2.80 11.71
N ASP A 64 -9.96 -3.01 12.59
CA ASP A 64 -10.05 -2.62 14.00
C ASP A 64 -9.91 -1.09 14.15
N PRO A 65 -10.93 -0.41 14.71
CA PRO A 65 -10.94 1.04 14.87
C PRO A 65 -9.74 1.61 15.64
N GLU A 66 -9.19 0.87 16.59
CA GLU A 66 -8.09 1.32 17.44
C GLU A 66 -6.72 1.17 16.79
N THR A 67 -6.59 0.36 15.73
CA THR A 67 -5.30 0.09 15.10
C THR A 67 -4.61 1.36 14.62
N ALA A 68 -5.35 2.28 14.01
CA ALA A 68 -4.79 3.51 13.47
C ALA A 68 -4.11 4.37 14.53
N ASP A 69 -4.76 4.56 15.68
CA ASP A 69 -4.22 5.37 16.79
C ASP A 69 -3.03 4.67 17.44
N ARG A 70 -3.07 3.34 17.61
CA ARG A 70 -1.92 2.57 18.13
C ARG A 70 -0.68 2.69 17.24
N LEU A 71 -0.85 2.73 15.91
CA LEU A 71 0.25 2.92 14.96
C LEU A 71 0.89 4.29 15.09
N VAL A 72 0.07 5.35 15.16
CA VAL A 72 0.54 6.73 15.33
C VAL A 72 1.26 6.87 16.67
N THR A 73 0.66 6.38 17.75
CA THR A 73 1.25 6.40 19.10
C THR A 73 2.62 5.69 19.11
N ALA A 74 2.72 4.49 18.50
CA ALA A 74 3.99 3.77 18.42
C ALA A 74 5.09 4.56 17.70
N ALA A 75 4.75 5.29 16.63
CA ALA A 75 5.71 6.12 15.92
C ALA A 75 6.16 7.34 16.74
N THR A 76 5.20 8.05 17.33
CA THR A 76 5.47 9.29 18.07
C THR A 76 6.14 9.05 19.42
N ASP A 77 5.79 7.98 20.14
CA ASP A 77 6.42 7.65 21.42
C ASP A 77 7.88 7.21 21.25
N LEU A 78 8.19 6.47 20.16
CA LEU A 78 9.53 5.99 19.91
C LEU A 78 10.48 7.04 19.33
N TRP A 79 9.98 7.88 18.43
CA TRP A 79 10.85 8.78 17.66
C TRP A 79 10.44 10.25 17.66
N GLY A 80 9.36 10.60 18.37
CA GLY A 80 8.92 11.99 18.57
C GLY A 80 8.37 12.66 17.31
N ARG A 81 8.12 11.90 16.22
CA ARG A 81 7.65 12.46 14.93
C ARG A 81 6.95 11.41 14.08
N LEU A 82 6.20 11.89 13.11
CA LEU A 82 5.64 11.09 12.01
C LEU A 82 5.70 11.92 10.72
N ASP A 83 6.25 11.36 9.64
CA ASP A 83 6.42 12.03 8.36
C ASP A 83 5.49 11.49 7.27
N GLY A 84 4.89 10.32 7.48
CA GLY A 84 3.97 9.76 6.50
C GLY A 84 3.62 8.29 6.67
N ALA A 85 2.92 7.76 5.67
CA ALA A 85 2.56 6.34 5.66
C ALA A 85 2.39 5.77 4.25
N LEU A 86 2.72 4.48 4.11
CA LEU A 86 2.22 3.62 3.03
C LEU A 86 1.04 2.80 3.56
N ILE A 87 -0.14 3.02 3.04
CA ILE A 87 -1.36 2.33 3.44
C ILE A 87 -1.63 1.19 2.47
N SER A 88 -1.26 -0.03 2.88
CA SER A 88 -1.51 -1.26 2.16
C SER A 88 -2.59 -2.06 2.89
N VAL A 89 -3.73 -2.26 2.24
CA VAL A 89 -4.92 -2.88 2.84
C VAL A 89 -5.08 -4.36 2.49
N GLY A 90 -4.05 -4.97 1.96
CA GLY A 90 -4.10 -6.38 1.52
C GLY A 90 -4.93 -6.60 0.26
N GLY A 91 -4.94 -7.85 -0.20
CA GLY A 91 -5.79 -8.28 -1.32
C GLY A 91 -7.15 -8.79 -0.80
N PRO A 92 -8.28 -8.22 -1.24
CA PRO A 92 -9.59 -8.78 -0.91
C PRO A 92 -9.77 -10.17 -1.54
N PRO A 93 -10.77 -10.96 -1.09
CA PRO A 93 -11.11 -12.24 -1.71
C PRO A 93 -11.40 -12.11 -3.20
N THR A 94 -11.12 -13.19 -3.94
CA THR A 94 -11.49 -13.31 -5.35
C THR A 94 -12.95 -13.71 -5.47
N GLY A 95 -13.59 -13.36 -6.58
CA GLY A 95 -14.97 -13.73 -6.88
C GLY A 95 -15.57 -12.83 -7.95
N THR A 96 -16.73 -13.25 -8.47
CA THR A 96 -17.56 -12.44 -9.38
C THR A 96 -18.52 -11.57 -8.56
N VAL A 97 -19.14 -10.57 -9.20
CA VAL A 97 -20.18 -9.76 -8.53
C VAL A 97 -21.39 -10.61 -8.16
N MET A 98 -21.75 -11.57 -9.02
CA MET A 98 -22.94 -12.42 -8.84
C MET A 98 -22.78 -13.44 -7.70
N ASP A 99 -21.56 -13.92 -7.47
CA ASP A 99 -21.30 -15.01 -6.51
C ASP A 99 -20.71 -14.52 -5.18
N THR A 100 -20.37 -13.25 -5.06
CA THR A 100 -19.78 -12.71 -3.84
C THR A 100 -20.88 -12.33 -2.84
N PRO A 101 -20.96 -13.01 -1.66
CA PRO A 101 -21.97 -12.70 -0.64
C PRO A 101 -21.86 -11.29 -0.04
N ASP A 102 -22.97 -10.73 0.44
CA ASP A 102 -23.04 -9.40 1.04
C ASP A 102 -22.11 -9.24 2.24
N GLU A 103 -21.93 -10.29 3.05
CA GLU A 103 -21.03 -10.30 4.21
C GLU A 103 -19.56 -10.10 3.80
N VAL A 104 -19.18 -10.67 2.64
CA VAL A 104 -17.83 -10.50 2.08
C VAL A 104 -17.63 -9.06 1.56
N TRP A 105 -18.66 -8.48 0.95
CA TRP A 105 -18.65 -7.06 0.58
C TRP A 105 -18.52 -6.15 1.80
N THR A 106 -19.32 -6.38 2.84
CA THR A 106 -19.34 -5.56 4.05
C THR A 106 -18.00 -5.63 4.81
N SER A 107 -17.48 -6.83 5.04
CA SER A 107 -16.21 -7.02 5.74
C SER A 107 -15.01 -6.47 4.94
N SER A 108 -15.07 -6.59 3.61
CA SER A 108 -14.05 -6.00 2.74
C SER A 108 -14.14 -4.47 2.67
N PHE A 109 -15.35 -3.91 2.69
CA PHE A 109 -15.54 -2.46 2.78
C PHE A 109 -14.94 -1.90 4.07
N GLU A 110 -15.20 -2.56 5.21
CA GLU A 110 -14.62 -2.15 6.49
C GLU A 110 -13.09 -2.20 6.47
N SER A 111 -12.49 -3.31 6.03
CA SER A 111 -11.03 -3.47 6.07
C SER A 111 -10.28 -2.68 4.99
N VAL A 112 -10.81 -2.63 3.76
CA VAL A 112 -10.12 -2.02 2.61
C VAL A 112 -10.42 -0.53 2.51
N PHE A 113 -11.69 -0.13 2.64
CA PHE A 113 -12.12 1.24 2.40
C PHE A 113 -12.07 2.06 3.69
N VAL A 114 -12.93 1.71 4.67
CA VAL A 114 -13.05 2.48 5.93
C VAL A 114 -11.75 2.43 6.73
N GLY A 115 -11.16 1.23 6.86
CA GLY A 115 -9.90 1.03 7.57
C GLY A 115 -8.74 1.79 6.92
N GLY A 116 -8.65 1.78 5.59
CA GLY A 116 -7.66 2.59 4.86
C GLY A 116 -7.80 4.08 5.11
N LEU A 117 -9.03 4.61 5.09
CA LEU A 117 -9.30 6.02 5.39
C LEU A 117 -9.07 6.38 6.86
N ARG A 118 -9.37 5.45 7.79
CA ARG A 118 -9.12 5.61 9.22
C ARG A 118 -7.62 5.79 9.50
N VAL A 119 -6.79 4.92 8.92
CA VAL A 119 -5.33 5.04 9.04
C VAL A 119 -4.84 6.35 8.41
N ALA A 120 -5.33 6.73 7.23
CA ALA A 120 -4.92 7.98 6.59
C ALA A 120 -5.23 9.23 7.44
N ARG A 121 -6.43 9.27 8.05
CA ARG A 121 -6.85 10.37 8.92
C ARG A 121 -6.01 10.44 10.20
N ALA A 122 -5.77 9.30 10.85
CA ALA A 122 -4.94 9.25 12.06
C ALA A 122 -3.50 9.70 11.75
N VAL A 123 -2.91 9.19 10.66
CA VAL A 123 -1.57 9.59 10.19
C VAL A 123 -1.53 11.09 9.89
N ALA A 124 -2.50 11.62 9.13
CA ALA A 124 -2.56 13.05 8.83
C ALA A 124 -2.65 13.91 10.09
N ASN A 125 -3.39 13.47 11.11
CA ASN A 125 -3.48 14.17 12.40
C ASN A 125 -2.19 14.07 13.23
N GLY A 126 -1.43 12.99 13.08
CA GLY A 126 -0.16 12.79 13.80
C GLY A 126 1.05 13.45 13.13
N ILE A 127 0.92 13.93 11.89
CA ILE A 127 1.99 14.66 11.20
C ILE A 127 2.00 16.12 11.64
N ASP A 128 3.15 16.57 12.15
CA ASP A 128 3.44 17.96 12.46
C ASP A 128 4.39 18.55 11.39
N GLY A 129 3.81 19.31 10.45
CA GLY A 129 4.51 19.88 9.31
C GLY A 129 4.33 19.11 7.99
N PRO A 130 5.30 19.24 7.03
CA PRO A 130 5.21 18.58 5.74
C PRO A 130 5.24 17.05 5.84
N GLY A 131 4.34 16.38 5.09
CA GLY A 131 4.26 14.91 5.13
C GLY A 131 3.78 14.26 3.84
N SER A 132 3.70 12.93 3.84
CA SER A 132 3.25 12.18 2.67
C SER A 132 2.50 10.90 3.04
N ILE A 133 1.35 10.68 2.41
CA ILE A 133 0.55 9.48 2.51
C ILE A 133 0.45 8.84 1.13
N ALA A 134 0.72 7.56 1.02
CA ALA A 134 0.55 6.81 -0.21
C ALA A 134 -0.34 5.59 0.02
N PHE A 135 -1.31 5.37 -0.88
CA PHE A 135 -2.17 4.19 -0.87
C PHE A 135 -1.68 3.14 -1.87
N VAL A 136 -1.56 1.89 -1.44
CA VAL A 136 -1.42 0.75 -2.36
C VAL A 136 -2.81 0.38 -2.85
N LEU A 137 -3.11 0.77 -4.07
CA LEU A 137 -4.39 0.51 -4.72
C LEU A 137 -4.31 -0.72 -5.65
N SER A 138 -4.75 -0.57 -6.89
CA SER A 138 -4.73 -1.62 -7.92
C SER A 138 -4.92 -0.98 -9.29
N SER A 139 -4.46 -1.65 -10.33
CA SER A 139 -4.84 -1.33 -11.71
C SER A 139 -6.37 -1.39 -11.94
N SER A 140 -7.13 -2.08 -11.07
CA SER A 140 -8.60 -2.07 -11.09
C SER A 140 -9.23 -0.69 -10.88
N VAL A 141 -8.48 0.30 -10.44
CA VAL A 141 -8.93 1.71 -10.40
C VAL A 141 -9.24 2.25 -11.80
N ARG A 142 -8.52 1.80 -12.82
CA ARG A 142 -8.65 2.26 -14.21
C ARG A 142 -9.44 1.32 -15.11
N ALA A 143 -9.40 0.01 -14.84
CA ALA A 143 -10.09 -0.99 -15.66
C ALA A 143 -10.42 -2.23 -14.80
N PRO A 144 -11.61 -2.83 -14.93
CA PRO A 144 -11.99 -3.98 -14.11
C PRO A 144 -11.10 -5.20 -14.42
N ILE A 145 -10.76 -5.93 -13.37
CA ILE A 145 -10.01 -7.17 -13.45
C ILE A 145 -10.98 -8.33 -13.21
N ALA A 146 -10.98 -9.33 -14.11
CA ALA A 146 -11.83 -10.50 -13.97
C ALA A 146 -11.62 -11.21 -12.61
N ASN A 147 -12.69 -11.69 -12.00
CA ASN A 147 -12.71 -12.38 -10.71
C ASN A 147 -12.18 -11.57 -9.52
N LEU A 148 -12.11 -10.24 -9.62
CA LEU A 148 -11.73 -9.36 -8.52
C LEU A 148 -12.84 -8.33 -8.22
N ALA A 149 -14.09 -8.82 -8.06
CA ALA A 149 -15.26 -7.95 -7.88
C ALA A 149 -15.10 -6.95 -6.75
N ILE A 150 -14.65 -7.39 -5.57
CA ILE A 150 -14.41 -6.51 -4.41
C ILE A 150 -13.38 -5.42 -4.73
N SER A 151 -12.25 -5.79 -5.35
CA SER A 151 -11.22 -4.82 -5.74
C SER A 151 -11.75 -3.81 -6.75
N ASN A 152 -12.50 -4.28 -7.75
CA ASN A 152 -13.12 -3.44 -8.78
C ASN A 152 -14.15 -2.46 -8.20
N GLY A 153 -14.87 -2.87 -7.17
CA GLY A 153 -15.88 -2.04 -6.51
C GLY A 153 -15.32 -1.02 -5.54
N LEU A 154 -14.32 -1.41 -4.74
CA LEU A 154 -13.86 -0.57 -3.63
C LEU A 154 -12.66 0.32 -3.95
N ARG A 155 -11.70 -0.15 -4.76
CA ARG A 155 -10.47 0.62 -4.99
C ARG A 155 -10.64 1.87 -5.84
N PRO A 156 -11.54 1.94 -6.83
CA PRO A 156 -11.84 3.20 -7.50
C PRO A 156 -12.38 4.28 -6.54
N GLY A 157 -13.29 3.89 -5.63
CA GLY A 157 -13.80 4.81 -4.60
C GLY A 157 -12.71 5.27 -3.63
N LEU A 158 -11.83 4.34 -3.19
CA LEU A 158 -10.70 4.69 -2.32
C LEU A 158 -9.69 5.61 -3.03
N ALA A 159 -9.45 5.41 -4.34
CA ALA A 159 -8.61 6.29 -5.14
C ALA A 159 -9.21 7.71 -5.23
N MET A 160 -10.53 7.82 -5.42
CA MET A 160 -11.20 9.11 -5.42
C MET A 160 -11.15 9.79 -4.04
N ALA A 161 -11.34 9.03 -2.95
CA ALA A 161 -11.19 9.56 -1.60
C ALA A 161 -9.75 10.02 -1.31
N ALA A 162 -8.74 9.29 -1.79
CA ALA A 162 -7.34 9.72 -1.69
C ALA A 162 -7.08 11.02 -2.47
N LYS A 163 -7.73 11.21 -3.62
CA LYS A 163 -7.68 12.46 -4.40
C LYS A 163 -8.29 13.62 -3.61
N THR A 164 -9.45 13.41 -2.97
CA THR A 164 -10.10 14.39 -2.11
C THR A 164 -9.22 14.76 -0.91
N LEU A 165 -8.61 13.75 -0.26
CA LEU A 165 -7.66 13.99 0.83
C LEU A 165 -6.45 14.83 0.37
N ALA A 166 -5.99 14.69 -0.87
CA ALA A 166 -4.90 15.52 -1.38
C ALA A 166 -5.29 17.01 -1.43
N ASP A 167 -6.53 17.31 -1.79
CA ASP A 167 -7.06 18.68 -1.79
C ASP A 167 -7.22 19.22 -0.36
N GLU A 168 -7.76 18.41 0.55
CA GLU A 168 -7.99 18.79 1.96
C GLU A 168 -6.69 18.99 2.75
N LEU A 169 -5.67 18.17 2.50
CA LEU A 169 -4.41 18.17 3.24
C LEU A 169 -3.30 19.02 2.59
N GLY A 170 -3.48 19.43 1.33
CA GLY A 170 -2.54 20.30 0.63
C GLY A 170 -2.18 21.59 1.37
N PRO A 171 -3.13 22.32 1.98
CA PRO A 171 -2.84 23.51 2.80
C PRO A 171 -1.95 23.25 4.03
N ARG A 172 -1.83 21.97 4.46
CA ARG A 172 -0.92 21.54 5.53
C ARG A 172 0.41 21.00 5.01
N ASP A 173 0.67 21.11 3.70
CA ASP A 173 1.83 20.53 3.02
C ASP A 173 1.94 18.99 3.18
N ILE A 174 0.80 18.32 3.32
CA ILE A 174 0.70 16.86 3.36
C ILE A 174 0.22 16.36 2.00
N ARG A 175 1.07 15.62 1.32
CA ARG A 175 0.80 15.06 -0.01
C ARG A 175 0.08 13.71 0.12
N VAL A 176 -0.89 13.44 -0.74
CA VAL A 176 -1.59 12.16 -0.78
C VAL A 176 -1.59 11.61 -2.20
N ASN A 177 -1.08 10.40 -2.38
CA ASN A 177 -0.96 9.76 -3.68
C ASN A 177 -1.41 8.29 -3.62
N GLY A 178 -1.67 7.70 -4.77
CA GLY A 178 -1.97 6.28 -4.92
C GLY A 178 -0.99 5.59 -5.86
N LEU A 179 -0.70 4.33 -5.60
CA LEU A 179 0.07 3.46 -6.49
C LEU A 179 -0.87 2.38 -7.04
N LEU A 180 -0.82 2.15 -8.34
CA LEU A 180 -1.62 1.16 -9.04
C LEU A 180 -0.70 0.01 -9.50
N PRO A 181 -0.38 -0.98 -8.61
CA PRO A 181 0.41 -2.11 -9.03
C PRO A 181 -0.32 -2.94 -10.08
N GLY A 182 0.43 -3.38 -11.09
CA GLY A 182 0.03 -4.44 -12.00
C GLY A 182 0.40 -5.82 -11.46
N ARG A 183 0.95 -6.69 -12.32
CA ARG A 183 1.48 -7.99 -11.92
C ARG A 183 2.90 -7.86 -11.38
N VAL A 184 3.01 -7.74 -10.06
CA VAL A 184 4.28 -7.73 -9.32
C VAL A 184 4.45 -9.06 -8.60
N GLY A 185 5.60 -9.72 -8.73
CA GLY A 185 5.90 -11.05 -8.21
C GLY A 185 5.94 -11.08 -6.69
N THR A 186 4.78 -11.24 -6.07
CA THR A 186 4.56 -11.39 -4.63
C THR A 186 3.84 -12.70 -4.37
N GLU A 187 3.85 -13.18 -3.11
CA GLU A 187 3.11 -14.37 -2.69
C GLU A 187 1.63 -14.25 -3.10
N ARG A 188 1.04 -13.05 -2.97
CA ARG A 188 -0.36 -12.82 -3.37
C ARG A 188 -0.60 -13.03 -4.86
N VAL A 189 0.33 -12.67 -5.71
CA VAL A 189 0.19 -12.88 -7.16
C VAL A 189 0.42 -14.34 -7.51
N ALA A 190 1.32 -15.05 -6.83
CA ALA A 190 1.48 -16.49 -6.96
C ALA A 190 0.19 -17.23 -6.55
N GLU A 191 -0.42 -16.91 -5.40
CA GLU A 191 -1.72 -17.43 -4.97
C GLU A 191 -2.82 -17.22 -6.03
N LEU A 192 -2.84 -16.06 -6.70
CA LEU A 192 -3.81 -15.76 -7.76
C LEU A 192 -3.56 -16.59 -9.03
N ASP A 193 -2.30 -16.81 -9.38
CA ASP A 193 -1.94 -17.64 -10.53
C ASP A 193 -2.28 -19.11 -10.25
N GLU A 194 -1.99 -19.63 -9.05
CA GLU A 194 -2.35 -20.99 -8.60
C GLU A 194 -3.87 -21.21 -8.56
N ALA A 195 -4.64 -20.24 -8.09
CA ALA A 195 -6.09 -20.32 -8.03
C ALA A 195 -6.78 -20.43 -9.40
N SER A 196 -6.04 -20.20 -10.50
CA SER A 196 -6.55 -20.38 -11.87
C SER A 196 -6.60 -21.85 -12.32
N GLY A 197 -5.97 -22.77 -11.57
CA GLY A 197 -5.87 -24.20 -11.89
C GLY A 197 -4.65 -24.55 -12.75
N ASP A 198 -4.03 -23.58 -13.44
CA ASP A 198 -2.77 -23.73 -14.19
C ASP A 198 -1.96 -22.42 -14.05
N ALA A 199 -1.12 -22.39 -13.04
CA ALA A 199 -0.34 -21.19 -12.68
C ALA A 199 0.63 -20.76 -13.81
N GLU A 200 1.21 -21.71 -14.55
CA GLU A 200 2.15 -21.40 -15.62
C GLU A 200 1.42 -20.77 -16.81
N ALA A 201 0.31 -21.34 -17.24
CA ALA A 201 -0.53 -20.77 -18.30
C ALA A 201 -1.11 -19.40 -17.90
N ALA A 202 -1.55 -19.24 -16.65
CA ALA A 202 -2.04 -17.95 -16.13
C ALA A 202 -0.94 -16.88 -16.15
N ARG A 203 0.26 -17.24 -15.71
CA ARG A 203 1.43 -16.36 -15.73
C ARG A 203 1.83 -15.99 -17.15
N ALA A 204 1.91 -16.95 -18.08
CA ALA A 204 2.24 -16.70 -19.48
C ALA A 204 1.22 -15.74 -20.13
N LYS A 205 -0.08 -15.98 -19.90
CA LYS A 205 -1.17 -15.13 -20.37
C LYS A 205 -1.07 -13.71 -19.82
N ALA A 206 -0.77 -13.57 -18.53
CA ALA A 206 -0.61 -12.26 -17.91
C ALA A 206 0.59 -11.50 -18.48
N ILE A 207 1.74 -12.17 -18.66
CA ILE A 207 2.96 -11.61 -19.24
C ILE A 207 2.71 -11.10 -20.66
N ALA A 208 1.96 -11.84 -21.47
CA ALA A 208 1.63 -11.42 -22.83
C ALA A 208 0.87 -10.08 -22.90
N GLY A 209 0.20 -9.69 -21.83
CA GLY A 209 -0.51 -8.40 -21.70
C GLY A 209 0.35 -7.25 -21.16
N ILE A 210 1.60 -7.52 -20.75
CA ILE A 210 2.50 -6.53 -20.14
C ILE A 210 3.55 -6.10 -21.18
N PRO A 211 3.62 -4.84 -21.60
CA PRO A 211 4.61 -4.36 -22.58
C PRO A 211 6.06 -4.67 -22.23
N LEU A 212 6.43 -4.63 -20.93
CA LEU A 212 7.78 -5.00 -20.49
C LEU A 212 8.04 -6.52 -20.53
N GLY A 213 7.05 -7.36 -20.88
CA GLY A 213 7.21 -8.80 -21.11
C GLY A 213 7.54 -9.62 -19.87
N ARG A 214 7.27 -9.11 -18.66
CA ARG A 214 7.55 -9.80 -17.39
C ARG A 214 6.70 -9.25 -16.25
N TYR A 215 6.63 -10.01 -15.17
CA TYR A 215 6.18 -9.46 -13.88
C TYR A 215 7.21 -8.46 -13.34
N GLY A 216 6.71 -7.41 -12.66
CA GLY A 216 7.54 -6.52 -11.88
C GLY A 216 8.14 -7.24 -10.66
N ARG A 217 9.26 -6.74 -10.15
CA ARG A 217 9.79 -7.16 -8.86
C ARG A 217 9.23 -6.26 -7.75
N PRO A 218 9.07 -6.76 -6.51
CA PRO A 218 8.62 -5.94 -5.38
C PRO A 218 9.47 -4.68 -5.16
N GLU A 219 10.78 -4.76 -5.40
CA GLU A 219 11.72 -3.63 -5.28
C GLU A 219 11.44 -2.52 -6.31
N GLU A 220 10.95 -2.88 -7.50
CA GLU A 220 10.57 -1.90 -8.53
C GLU A 220 9.32 -1.12 -8.13
N PHE A 221 8.38 -1.78 -7.42
CA PHE A 221 7.26 -1.09 -6.80
C PHE A 221 7.70 -0.22 -5.62
N ALA A 222 8.58 -0.76 -4.76
CA ALA A 222 9.10 -0.04 -3.60
C ALA A 222 9.81 1.26 -3.99
N ALA A 223 10.57 1.26 -5.08
CA ALA A 223 11.23 2.47 -5.58
C ALA A 223 10.23 3.59 -5.91
N ALA A 224 9.11 3.26 -6.55
CA ALA A 224 8.05 4.23 -6.84
C ALA A 224 7.33 4.70 -5.56
N ALA A 225 7.05 3.77 -4.63
CA ALA A 225 6.41 4.08 -3.36
C ALA A 225 7.28 5.00 -2.50
N VAL A 226 8.55 4.68 -2.34
CA VAL A 226 9.51 5.45 -1.55
C VAL A 226 9.75 6.83 -2.18
N PHE A 227 9.82 6.94 -3.51
CA PHE A 227 9.85 8.24 -4.19
C PHE A 227 8.63 9.10 -3.82
N LEU A 228 7.40 8.56 -3.91
CA LEU A 228 6.20 9.31 -3.57
C LEU A 228 6.12 9.68 -2.07
N LEU A 229 6.68 8.87 -1.19
CA LEU A 229 6.76 9.18 0.24
C LEU A 229 7.84 10.22 0.56
N SER A 230 8.87 10.31 -0.24
CA SER A 230 10.06 11.13 0.03
C SER A 230 9.85 12.62 -0.27
N PRO A 231 10.66 13.52 0.34
CA PRO A 231 10.73 14.93 -0.03
C PRO A 231 11.09 15.19 -1.51
N ALA A 232 11.74 14.24 -2.20
CA ALA A 232 12.09 14.40 -3.61
C ALA A 232 10.85 14.53 -4.52
N SER A 233 9.67 14.10 -4.06
CA SER A 233 8.39 14.27 -4.75
C SER A 233 7.54 15.42 -4.19
N SER A 234 8.16 16.48 -3.66
CA SER A 234 7.49 17.57 -2.94
C SER A 234 6.39 18.30 -3.73
N PHE A 235 6.40 18.23 -5.05
CA PHE A 235 5.36 18.84 -5.90
C PHE A 235 4.45 17.79 -6.57
N VAL A 236 4.37 16.57 -6.00
CA VAL A 236 3.54 15.47 -6.50
C VAL A 236 2.47 15.11 -5.47
N THR A 237 1.23 15.49 -5.72
CA THR A 237 0.07 15.12 -4.89
C THR A 237 -1.15 14.80 -5.75
N GLY A 238 -2.06 13.99 -5.25
CA GLY A 238 -3.30 13.61 -5.94
C GLY A 238 -3.09 12.72 -7.17
N THR A 239 -1.88 12.15 -7.39
CA THR A 239 -1.64 11.25 -8.51
C THR A 239 -2.02 9.80 -8.18
N MET A 240 -2.46 9.07 -9.21
CA MET A 240 -2.66 7.63 -9.19
C MET A 240 -1.63 7.02 -10.16
N LEU A 241 -0.46 6.68 -9.63
CA LEU A 241 0.72 6.26 -10.41
C LEU A 241 0.64 4.76 -10.74
N PRO A 242 0.51 4.36 -12.02
CA PRO A 242 0.66 2.97 -12.42
C PRO A 242 2.11 2.48 -12.22
N VAL A 243 2.25 1.29 -11.61
CA VAL A 243 3.52 0.54 -11.50
C VAL A 243 3.23 -0.86 -12.02
N ASP A 244 3.12 -0.99 -13.34
CA ASP A 244 2.47 -2.12 -13.98
C ASP A 244 3.15 -2.62 -15.26
N GLY A 245 4.32 -2.09 -15.59
CA GLY A 245 5.05 -2.44 -16.81
C GLY A 245 4.35 -2.04 -18.10
N GLY A 246 3.41 -1.07 -18.04
CA GLY A 246 2.63 -0.57 -19.16
C GLY A 246 1.37 -1.40 -19.46
N MET A 247 0.91 -2.23 -18.50
CA MET A 247 -0.26 -3.09 -18.67
C MET A 247 -1.55 -2.27 -18.86
N LEU A 248 -1.74 -1.20 -18.12
CA LEU A 248 -2.87 -0.28 -18.29
C LEU A 248 -2.72 0.51 -19.61
N ARG A 249 -3.80 0.55 -20.38
CA ARG A 249 -3.85 1.29 -21.65
C ARG A 249 -4.57 2.65 -21.53
N ALA A 250 -5.13 2.95 -20.35
CA ALA A 250 -5.75 4.23 -20.05
C ALA A 250 -4.71 5.28 -19.67
N LEU A 251 -4.89 6.52 -20.13
CA LEU A 251 -4.12 7.70 -19.74
C LEU A 251 -4.51 8.19 -18.35
#